data_672ea419d0c4ba7354c582d086eb30d9
#
_entry.id   672ea419d0c4ba7354c582d086eb30d9
#
_cell.length_a   1.000
_cell.length_b   1.000
_cell.length_c   1.000
_cell.angle_alpha   90.00
_cell.angle_beta   90.00
_cell.angle_gamma   90.00
#
_symmetry.space_group_name_H-M   'P 1'
#
loop_
_entity.id
_entity.type
_entity.pdbx_description
1 polymer ?
#
loop_
_entity_poly.entity_id
_entity_poly.type
_entity_poly.pdbx_seq_one_letter_code
_entity_poly.pdbx_strand_id
1 'polypeptide(L)'
;IRKAFAKEKPICGICMGNQLLAAAAGAKISKMKYGHRSHNQPVREVGTNRCFITSQNHGYAVDASTLGEGWREKYVNLNDGTNEGICHERLPFFSAQFHPEACSGPTDTLFIFEEFLNLL
;
A
#
# COMPACT_ATOMS: atom_id res chain seq x y z
N ILE A 1 -12.78 -1.48 10.21
CA ILE A 1 -11.37 -1.00 10.24
C ILE A 1 -11.22 0.15 11.24
N ARG A 2 -12.11 1.13 11.24
CA ARG A 2 -12.04 2.24 12.19
C ARG A 2 -12.08 1.78 13.65
N LYS A 3 -12.83 0.72 13.94
CA LYS A 3 -12.83 0.12 15.28
C LYS A 3 -11.48 -0.49 15.62
N ALA A 4 -10.80 -1.07 14.63
CA ALA A 4 -9.46 -1.60 14.81
C ALA A 4 -8.43 -0.49 15.05
N PHE A 5 -8.62 0.67 14.43
CA PHE A 5 -7.77 1.85 14.69
C PHE A 5 -7.80 2.24 16.17
N ALA A 6 -8.99 2.23 16.76
CA ALA A 6 -9.15 2.60 18.17
C ALA A 6 -8.38 1.68 19.12
N LYS A 7 -8.13 0.44 18.69
CA LYS A 7 -7.37 -0.54 19.49
C LYS A 7 -5.85 -0.41 19.30
N GLU A 8 -5.41 0.38 18.32
CA GLU A 8 -4.00 0.61 17.99
C GLU A 8 -3.18 -0.64 17.75
N LYS A 9 -3.84 -1.75 17.34
CA LYS A 9 -3.16 -2.99 17.01
C LYS A 9 -2.61 -2.94 15.59
N PRO A 10 -1.50 -3.63 15.31
CA PRO A 10 -0.91 -3.62 13.97
C PRO A 10 -1.91 -4.03 12.88
N ILE A 11 -1.94 -3.29 11.78
CA ILE A 11 -2.80 -3.55 10.63
C ILE A 11 -1.96 -3.46 9.36
N CYS A 12 -2.06 -4.49 8.52
CA CYS A 12 -1.48 -4.48 7.19
C CYS A 12 -2.57 -4.78 6.17
N GLY A 13 -2.87 -3.82 5.30
CA GLY A 13 -3.87 -3.98 4.24
C GLY A 13 -3.21 -4.31 2.91
N ILE A 14 -3.63 -5.41 2.26
CA ILE A 14 -3.07 -5.87 1.00
C ILE A 14 -4.14 -5.77 -0.09
N CYS A 15 -3.81 -5.20 -1.24
CA CYS A 15 -4.67 -5.06 -2.42
C CYS A 15 -5.98 -4.32 -2.05
N MET A 16 -7.13 -5.00 -2.04
CA MET A 16 -8.38 -4.39 -1.59
C MET A 16 -8.28 -3.91 -0.14
N GLY A 17 -7.50 -4.59 0.70
CA GLY A 17 -7.23 -4.16 2.07
C GLY A 17 -6.53 -2.81 2.13
N ASN A 18 -5.66 -2.50 1.17
CA ASN A 18 -5.06 -1.17 1.03
C ASN A 18 -6.14 -0.11 0.81
N GLN A 19 -7.08 -0.39 -0.08
CA GLN A 19 -8.16 0.55 -0.40
C GLN A 19 -9.10 0.74 0.80
N LEU A 20 -9.43 -0.34 1.50
CA LEU A 20 -10.26 -0.26 2.69
C LEU A 20 -9.58 0.52 3.81
N LEU A 21 -8.29 0.29 4.01
CA LEU A 21 -7.51 1.03 5.00
C LEU A 21 -7.46 2.51 4.66
N ALA A 22 -7.23 2.84 3.39
CA ALA A 22 -7.18 4.22 2.93
C ALA A 22 -8.53 4.90 3.09
N ALA A 23 -9.63 4.23 2.77
CA ALA A 23 -10.97 4.78 2.96
C ALA A 23 -11.25 5.06 4.44
N ALA A 24 -10.84 4.16 5.33
CA ALA A 24 -10.96 4.38 6.78
C ALA A 24 -10.09 5.54 7.28
N ALA A 25 -8.98 5.81 6.61
CA ALA A 25 -8.09 6.95 6.89
C ALA A 25 -8.60 8.27 6.31
N GLY A 26 -9.73 8.25 5.61
CA GLY A 26 -10.36 9.44 5.03
C GLY A 26 -9.98 9.74 3.59
N ALA A 27 -9.20 8.88 2.95
CA ALA A 27 -8.78 9.10 1.57
C ALA A 27 -9.89 8.75 0.56
N LYS A 28 -9.84 9.40 -0.58
CA LYS A 28 -10.71 9.08 -1.71
C LYS A 28 -10.06 8.00 -2.56
N ILE A 29 -10.90 7.14 -3.13
CA ILE A 29 -10.48 6.08 -4.05
C ILE A 29 -11.18 6.32 -5.37
N SER A 30 -10.40 6.37 -6.45
CA SER A 30 -10.94 6.67 -7.78
C SER A 30 -10.56 5.61 -8.79
N LYS A 31 -11.40 5.49 -9.84
CA LYS A 31 -11.14 4.55 -10.92
C LYS A 31 -9.98 5.05 -11.76
N MET A 32 -9.02 4.17 -12.04
CA MET A 32 -7.90 4.46 -12.92
C MET A 32 -8.32 4.37 -14.37
N LYS A 33 -7.69 5.17 -15.24
CA LYS A 33 -7.96 5.13 -16.67
C LYS A 33 -7.60 3.76 -17.27
N TYR A 34 -6.46 3.20 -16.87
CA TYR A 34 -5.97 1.93 -17.44
C TYR A 34 -5.84 0.80 -16.44
N GLY A 35 -5.71 1.08 -15.15
CA GLY A 35 -5.44 0.06 -14.14
C GLY A 35 -4.04 -0.54 -14.22
N HIS A 36 -3.71 -1.35 -13.22
CA HIS A 36 -2.45 -2.10 -13.18
C HIS A 36 -2.77 -3.59 -13.14
N ARG A 37 -2.50 -4.29 -14.24
CA ARG A 37 -2.80 -5.72 -14.40
C ARG A 37 -1.63 -6.44 -15.05
N SER A 38 -0.52 -6.54 -14.30
CA SER A 38 0.67 -7.23 -14.78
C SER A 38 1.56 -7.67 -13.62
N HIS A 39 2.59 -8.44 -13.96
CA HIS A 39 3.62 -8.88 -13.02
C HIS A 39 4.86 -7.98 -13.05
N ASN A 40 4.80 -6.84 -13.76
CA ASN A 40 5.95 -5.95 -14.00
C ASN A 40 5.65 -4.51 -13.59
N GLN A 41 4.99 -4.30 -12.46
CA GLN A 41 4.71 -2.96 -11.97
C GLN A 41 5.81 -2.50 -11.03
N PRO A 42 6.63 -1.50 -11.44
CA PRO A 42 7.72 -1.01 -10.60
C PRO A 42 7.20 -0.08 -9.52
N VAL A 43 7.63 -0.32 -8.29
CA VAL A 43 7.19 0.43 -7.11
C VAL A 43 8.40 0.89 -6.33
N ARG A 44 8.33 2.12 -5.80
CA ARG A 44 9.34 2.67 -4.90
C ARG A 44 8.76 2.88 -3.51
N GLU A 45 9.55 2.54 -2.48
CA GLU A 45 9.23 2.88 -1.10
C GLU A 45 9.62 4.33 -0.86
N VAL A 46 8.64 5.16 -0.49
CA VAL A 46 8.83 6.59 -0.30
C VAL A 46 9.82 6.85 0.83
N GLY A 47 10.75 7.77 0.58
CA GLY A 47 11.77 8.13 1.56
C GLY A 47 13.01 7.24 1.54
N THR A 48 13.06 6.27 0.64
CA THR A 48 14.20 5.37 0.47
C THR A 48 14.56 5.25 -1.01
N ASN A 49 15.70 4.60 -1.29
CA ASN A 49 16.08 4.23 -2.66
C ASN A 49 15.61 2.82 -3.04
N ARG A 50 14.78 2.20 -2.20
CA ARG A 50 14.32 0.84 -2.43
C ARG A 50 13.22 0.81 -3.48
N CYS A 51 13.45 0.04 -4.54
CA CYS A 51 12.50 -0.18 -5.62
C CYS A 51 12.34 -1.67 -5.86
N PHE A 52 11.13 -2.09 -6.25
CA PHE A 52 10.87 -3.51 -6.54
C PHE A 52 9.90 -3.64 -7.70
N ILE A 53 9.93 -4.81 -8.34
CA ILE A 53 8.94 -5.17 -9.35
C ILE A 53 7.84 -5.95 -8.64
N THR A 54 6.59 -5.55 -8.88
CA THR A 54 5.43 -6.09 -8.17
C THR A 54 4.42 -6.69 -9.13
N SER A 55 3.58 -7.58 -8.60
CA SER A 55 2.43 -8.14 -9.29
C SER A 55 1.18 -7.40 -8.82
N GLN A 56 0.36 -6.92 -9.76
CA GLN A 56 -0.83 -6.15 -9.47
C GLN A 56 -2.00 -6.53 -10.37
N ASN A 57 -3.20 -6.41 -9.82
CA ASN A 57 -4.44 -6.59 -10.58
C ASN A 57 -5.53 -5.74 -9.93
N HIS A 58 -5.58 -4.47 -10.32
CA HIS A 58 -6.59 -3.54 -9.79
C HIS A 58 -6.89 -2.42 -10.78
N GLY A 59 -8.10 -1.87 -10.67
CA GLY A 59 -8.56 -0.76 -11.50
C GLY A 59 -8.85 0.52 -10.72
N TYR A 60 -8.59 0.54 -9.42
CA TYR A 60 -8.82 1.69 -8.54
C TYR A 60 -7.54 2.04 -7.80
N ALA A 61 -7.37 3.33 -7.53
CA ALA A 61 -6.20 3.82 -6.82
C ALA A 61 -6.62 4.80 -5.71
N VAL A 62 -5.79 4.86 -4.68
CA VAL A 62 -5.95 5.79 -3.57
C VAL A 62 -5.44 7.17 -3.99
N ASP A 63 -6.23 8.21 -3.73
CA ASP A 63 -5.77 9.59 -3.89
C ASP A 63 -5.06 10.01 -2.59
N ALA A 64 -3.74 9.95 -2.59
CA ALA A 64 -2.95 10.23 -1.41
C ALA A 64 -3.07 11.67 -0.92
N SER A 65 -3.45 12.60 -1.80
CA SER A 65 -3.66 13.99 -1.40
C SER A 65 -4.85 14.18 -0.45
N THR A 66 -5.72 13.18 -0.36
CA THR A 66 -6.92 13.23 0.50
C THR A 66 -6.74 12.47 1.82
N LEU A 67 -5.55 11.91 2.09
CA LEU A 67 -5.28 11.22 3.33
C LEU A 67 -5.44 12.13 4.54
N GLY A 68 -5.97 11.57 5.62
CA GLY A 68 -6.14 12.29 6.88
C GLY A 68 -4.82 12.58 7.60
N GLU A 69 -4.91 13.33 8.69
CA GLU A 69 -3.74 13.70 9.49
C GLU A 69 -3.04 12.45 10.04
N GLY A 70 -1.71 12.46 10.01
CA GLY A 70 -0.89 11.36 10.50
C GLY A 70 -0.64 10.26 9.48
N TRP A 71 -1.31 10.29 8.34
CA TRP A 71 -1.13 9.32 7.26
C TRP A 71 -0.24 9.88 6.17
N ARG A 72 0.53 8.99 5.52
CA ARG A 72 1.40 9.38 4.39
C ARG A 72 1.52 8.23 3.39
N GLU A 73 2.03 8.55 2.19
CA GLU A 73 2.34 7.53 1.20
C GLU A 73 3.51 6.66 1.67
N LYS A 74 3.38 5.35 1.51
CA LYS A 74 4.46 4.40 1.77
C LYS A 74 5.10 3.93 0.46
N TYR A 75 4.29 3.67 -0.55
CA TYR A 75 4.75 3.20 -1.86
C TYR A 75 4.11 3.98 -2.99
N VAL A 76 4.86 4.18 -4.07
CA VAL A 76 4.37 4.83 -5.29
C VAL A 76 4.80 4.05 -6.53
N ASN A 77 3.95 4.03 -7.55
CA ASN A 77 4.26 3.41 -8.83
C ASN A 77 5.22 4.32 -9.61
N LEU A 78 6.30 3.75 -10.14
CA LEU A 78 7.32 4.52 -10.85
C LEU A 78 6.89 4.92 -12.26
N ASN A 79 5.92 4.24 -12.85
CA ASN A 79 5.46 4.55 -14.21
C ASN A 79 4.49 5.74 -14.24
N ASP A 80 3.55 5.80 -13.31
CA ASP A 80 2.48 6.80 -13.36
C ASP A 80 2.31 7.60 -12.07
N GLY A 81 3.11 7.34 -11.05
CA GLY A 81 3.05 8.08 -9.79
C GLY A 81 1.86 7.75 -8.90
N THR A 82 1.04 6.75 -9.27
CA THR A 82 -0.11 6.38 -8.43
C THR A 82 0.34 5.85 -7.08
N ASN A 83 -0.50 6.05 -6.06
CA ASN A 83 -0.23 5.53 -4.74
C ASN A 83 -0.31 4.00 -4.74
N GLU A 84 0.66 3.36 -4.13
CA GLU A 84 0.77 1.91 -4.05
C GLU A 84 0.76 1.40 -2.62
N GLY A 85 0.57 2.29 -1.65
CA GLY A 85 0.47 1.95 -0.24
C GLY A 85 0.57 3.17 0.64
N ILE A 86 0.02 3.05 1.85
CA ILE A 86 0.02 4.12 2.84
C ILE A 86 0.54 3.59 4.18
N CYS A 87 0.92 4.50 5.08
CA CYS A 87 1.26 4.15 6.44
C CYS A 87 0.92 5.30 7.38
N HIS A 88 0.79 4.98 8.66
CA HIS A 88 0.62 5.99 9.69
C HIS A 88 1.96 6.35 10.31
N GLU A 89 2.16 7.61 10.63
CA GLU A 89 3.45 8.10 11.16
C GLU A 89 3.79 7.57 12.54
N ARG A 90 2.77 7.29 13.36
CA ARG A 90 2.95 6.90 14.77
C ARG A 90 2.36 5.54 15.11
N LEU A 91 1.29 5.13 14.45
CA LEU A 91 0.57 3.90 14.73
C LEU A 91 1.03 2.78 13.79
N PRO A 92 0.92 1.51 14.20
CA PRO A 92 1.42 0.38 13.42
C PRO A 92 0.48 -0.02 12.29
N PHE A 93 0.15 0.94 11.42
CA PHE A 93 -0.74 0.73 10.29
C PHE A 93 0.02 0.98 8.98
N PHE A 94 -0.06 0.03 8.06
CA PHE A 94 0.48 0.25 6.71
C PHE A 94 -0.24 -0.66 5.71
N SER A 95 -0.02 -0.40 4.42
CA SER A 95 -0.68 -1.16 3.37
C SER A 95 0.17 -1.22 2.11
N ALA A 96 -0.18 -2.16 1.24
CA ALA A 96 0.40 -2.30 -0.08
C ALA A 96 -0.71 -2.64 -1.08
N GLN A 97 -0.75 -1.96 -2.22
CA GLN A 97 -1.70 -2.23 -3.29
C GLN A 97 -1.33 -3.50 -4.05
N PHE A 98 -0.06 -3.79 -4.15
CA PHE A 98 0.43 -4.96 -4.85
C PHE A 98 0.32 -6.21 -3.97
N HIS A 99 0.52 -7.38 -4.59
CA HIS A 99 0.48 -8.68 -3.92
C HIS A 99 1.88 -9.13 -3.53
N PRO A 100 2.30 -8.97 -2.26
CA PRO A 100 3.65 -9.38 -1.83
C PRO A 100 3.89 -10.88 -1.96
N GLU A 101 2.82 -11.68 -1.87
CA GLU A 101 2.87 -13.13 -1.97
C GLU A 101 2.93 -13.64 -3.41
N ALA A 102 2.57 -12.82 -4.39
CA ALA A 102 2.52 -13.23 -5.79
C ALA A 102 3.89 -13.06 -6.44
N CYS A 103 4.75 -14.02 -6.21
CA CYS A 103 6.14 -13.99 -6.68
C CYS A 103 6.25 -14.58 -8.08
N SER A 104 6.03 -13.78 -9.10
CA SER A 104 6.42 -14.14 -10.47
C SER A 104 7.77 -13.54 -10.85
N GLY A 105 8.54 -13.15 -9.87
CA GLY A 105 9.86 -12.56 -9.99
C GLY A 105 10.61 -12.79 -8.70
N PRO A 106 11.64 -12.01 -8.43
CA PRO A 106 12.38 -12.13 -7.18
C PRO A 106 11.45 -11.95 -5.98
N THR A 107 11.80 -12.56 -4.87
CA THR A 107 11.04 -12.53 -3.61
C THR A 107 11.15 -11.18 -2.90
N ASP A 108 11.34 -10.10 -3.66
CA ASP A 108 11.70 -8.78 -3.16
C ASP A 108 10.63 -8.16 -2.25
N THR A 109 9.38 -8.57 -2.39
CA THR A 109 8.28 -7.98 -1.62
C THR A 109 7.89 -8.79 -0.39
N LEU A 110 8.53 -9.93 -0.14
CA LEU A 110 8.24 -10.75 1.04
C LEU A 110 8.62 -10.04 2.35
N PHE A 111 9.52 -9.07 2.30
CA PHE A 111 9.92 -8.30 3.48
C PHE A 111 8.73 -7.57 4.13
N ILE A 112 7.65 -7.32 3.38
CA ILE A 112 6.45 -6.67 3.91
C ILE A 112 5.81 -7.50 5.02
N PHE A 113 5.78 -8.82 4.85
CA PHE A 113 5.28 -9.72 5.89
C PHE A 113 6.19 -9.69 7.11
N GLU A 114 7.50 -9.61 6.91
CA GLU A 114 8.46 -9.48 8.02
C GLU A 114 8.26 -8.17 8.78
N GLU A 115 8.06 -7.07 8.07
CA GLU A 115 7.75 -5.78 8.70
C GLU A 115 6.50 -5.88 9.57
N PHE A 116 5.45 -6.55 9.05
CA PHE A 116 4.21 -6.71 9.82
C PHE A 116 4.44 -7.55 11.07
N LEU A 117 5.17 -8.65 10.95
CA LEU A 117 5.50 -9.51 12.09
C LEU A 117 6.28 -8.74 13.15
N ASN A 118 7.17 -7.85 12.75
CA ASN A 118 7.96 -7.05 13.69
C ASN A 118 7.13 -6.02 14.46
N LEU A 119 5.93 -5.67 13.96
CA LEU A 119 5.02 -4.77 14.64
C LEU A 119 4.19 -5.48 15.73
N LEU A 120 4.11 -6.80 15.65
CA LEU A 120 3.39 -7.59 16.65
C LEU A 120 4.24 -7.69 17.93
#